data_89a3fc37eb8acb1e2e22804346818088
#
_entry.id   89a3fc37eb8acb1e2e22804346818088
#
_cell.length_a   1.000
_cell.length_b   1.000
_cell.length_c   1.000
_cell.angle_alpha   90.00
_cell.angle_beta   90.00
_cell.angle_gamma   90.00
#
_symmetry.space_group_name_H-M   'P 1'
#
loop_
_entity.id
_entity.type
_entity.pdbx_description
1 polymer ?
#
loop_
_entity_poly.entity_id
_entity_poly.type
_entity_poly.pdbx_seq_one_letter_code
_entity_poly.pdbx_strand_id
1 'polypeptide(L)'
;EEVAGLLQKHGNGNPDFDVRRMLDPQKRAEVLTGIQDLFKGDEEVALLYFSGHGYINAYGGNIVMPDCVEDDYHMGIAMKDIMTIVNKSKVKNKIVILDCCHAGNIGDTEHEDYAQLKSGVSILTACRKDEYALEMGGHGLFTELLCEGLRGGAADFNGNISIGSVYAYIDKSLDCWTQRPIFKTNVSEFVSLRNVIPKVSI
;
A
#
# COMPACT_ATOMS: atom_id res chain seq x y z
N GLU A 1 -1.23 11.16 7.43
CA GLU A 1 -0.15 12.19 7.46
C GLU A 1 1.19 11.59 7.83
N GLU A 2 1.25 10.74 8.82
CA GLU A 2 2.48 10.20 9.40
C GLU A 2 3.30 9.35 8.41
N VAL A 3 2.67 8.41 7.69
CA VAL A 3 3.33 7.61 6.64
C VAL A 3 4.03 8.52 5.62
N ALA A 4 3.36 9.60 5.20
CA ALA A 4 3.92 10.58 4.27
C ALA A 4 5.18 11.25 4.84
N GLY A 5 5.13 11.70 6.10
CA GLY A 5 6.28 12.31 6.78
C GLY A 5 7.48 11.38 6.91
N LEU A 6 7.22 10.08 7.18
CA LEU A 6 8.27 9.06 7.28
C LEU A 6 8.91 8.76 5.92
N LEU A 7 8.14 8.76 4.83
CA LEU A 7 8.65 8.50 3.49
C LEU A 7 9.36 9.70 2.85
N GLN A 8 9.07 10.94 3.29
CA GLN A 8 9.73 12.13 2.73
C GLN A 8 11.22 12.22 3.06
N LYS A 9 11.70 11.56 4.12
CA LYS A 9 13.09 11.67 4.58
C LYS A 9 13.58 10.35 5.13
N HIS A 10 14.83 10.06 4.88
CA HIS A 10 15.58 9.03 5.59
C HIS A 10 15.75 9.35 7.08
N GLY A 11 16.17 8.38 7.88
CA GLY A 11 16.42 8.56 9.31
C GLY A 11 17.56 9.53 9.64
N ASN A 12 18.44 9.81 8.69
CA ASN A 12 19.49 10.83 8.78
C ASN A 12 19.03 12.24 8.34
N GLY A 13 17.76 12.40 7.96
CA GLY A 13 17.19 13.66 7.51
C GLY A 13 17.33 13.99 6.03
N ASN A 14 18.07 13.20 5.27
CA ASN A 14 18.21 13.38 3.82
C ASN A 14 16.84 13.17 3.12
N PRO A 15 16.55 13.91 2.03
CA PRO A 15 15.36 13.68 1.23
C PRO A 15 15.28 12.24 0.71
N ASP A 16 14.05 11.71 0.61
CA ASP A 16 13.75 10.38 0.09
C ASP A 16 12.66 10.51 -1.00
N PHE A 17 11.41 10.11 -0.75
CA PHE A 17 10.34 10.22 -1.72
C PHE A 17 9.86 11.67 -1.90
N ASP A 18 9.51 12.02 -3.14
CA ASP A 18 8.64 13.16 -3.44
C ASP A 18 7.19 12.75 -3.16
N VAL A 19 6.62 13.26 -2.08
CA VAL A 19 5.32 12.80 -1.56
C VAL A 19 4.20 13.77 -1.88
N ARG A 20 3.27 13.33 -2.72
CA ARG A 20 1.98 13.99 -2.92
C ARG A 20 0.93 13.42 -1.98
N ARG A 21 0.25 14.29 -1.22
CA ARG A 21 -0.83 13.92 -0.30
C ARG A 21 -2.17 14.34 -0.85
N MET A 22 -3.16 13.46 -0.74
CA MET A 22 -4.57 13.75 -0.96
C MET A 22 -5.30 13.43 0.34
N LEU A 23 -5.65 14.47 1.12
CA LEU A 23 -6.39 14.34 2.37
C LEU A 23 -7.87 14.60 2.08
N ASP A 24 -8.71 13.66 2.50
CA ASP A 24 -10.17 13.71 2.32
C ASP A 24 -10.63 14.11 0.90
N PRO A 25 -10.11 13.42 -0.15
CA PRO A 25 -10.49 13.75 -1.51
C PRO A 25 -11.99 13.51 -1.72
N GLN A 26 -12.68 14.52 -2.25
CA GLN A 26 -14.14 14.49 -2.38
C GLN A 26 -14.63 13.79 -3.64
N LYS A 27 -13.74 13.58 -4.61
CA LYS A 27 -14.13 13.04 -5.92
C LYS A 27 -13.24 11.87 -6.35
N ARG A 28 -13.89 10.78 -6.75
CA ARG A 28 -13.26 9.61 -7.37
C ARG A 28 -12.31 9.98 -8.52
N ALA A 29 -12.74 10.87 -9.40
CA ALA A 29 -11.96 11.26 -10.58
C ALA A 29 -10.62 11.90 -10.22
N GLU A 30 -10.56 12.66 -9.12
CA GLU A 30 -9.34 13.29 -8.62
C GLU A 30 -8.32 12.23 -8.17
N VAL A 31 -8.78 11.26 -7.38
CA VAL A 31 -7.93 10.17 -6.87
C VAL A 31 -7.44 9.29 -8.02
N LEU A 32 -8.33 8.93 -8.95
CA LEU A 32 -7.95 8.11 -10.11
C LEU A 32 -6.90 8.81 -10.98
N THR A 33 -7.05 10.12 -11.22
CA THR A 33 -6.05 10.92 -11.94
C THR A 33 -4.72 10.93 -11.18
N GLY A 34 -4.74 11.10 -9.85
CA GLY A 34 -3.54 11.05 -9.04
C GLY A 34 -2.81 9.71 -9.10
N ILE A 35 -3.55 8.59 -9.10
CA ILE A 35 -2.99 7.25 -9.28
C ILE A 35 -2.38 7.09 -10.68
N GLN A 36 -3.06 7.56 -11.72
CA GLN A 36 -2.55 7.54 -13.09
C GLN A 36 -1.25 8.36 -13.22
N ASP A 37 -1.22 9.56 -12.66
CA ASP A 37 -0.04 10.42 -12.68
C ASP A 37 1.14 9.79 -11.93
N LEU A 38 0.89 9.16 -10.77
CA LEU A 38 1.91 8.47 -9.99
C LEU A 38 2.63 7.35 -10.77
N PHE A 39 1.89 6.61 -11.59
CA PHE A 39 2.43 5.47 -12.33
C PHE A 39 2.69 5.76 -13.83
N LYS A 40 2.65 7.01 -14.24
CA LYS A 40 2.79 7.40 -15.66
C LYS A 40 4.23 7.37 -16.17
N GLY A 41 5.20 7.68 -15.31
CA GLY A 41 6.61 7.85 -15.68
C GLY A 41 7.40 6.55 -15.75
N ASP A 42 8.71 6.67 -15.61
CA ASP A 42 9.69 5.57 -15.64
C ASP A 42 10.66 5.63 -14.44
N GLU A 43 10.18 6.19 -13.33
CA GLU A 43 10.92 6.35 -12.09
C GLU A 43 11.40 4.99 -11.55
N GLU A 44 12.41 5.04 -10.67
CA GLU A 44 12.93 3.86 -10.00
C GLU A 44 11.89 3.20 -9.10
N VAL A 45 11.16 4.02 -8.33
CA VAL A 45 10.14 3.56 -7.39
C VAL A 45 8.93 4.48 -7.43
N ALA A 46 7.73 3.90 -7.49
CA ALA A 46 6.47 4.60 -7.22
C ALA A 46 5.69 3.84 -6.14
N LEU A 47 5.23 4.56 -5.11
CA LEU A 47 4.51 4.00 -3.98
C LEU A 47 3.15 4.67 -3.82
N LEU A 48 2.08 3.88 -3.92
CA LEU A 48 0.72 4.25 -3.56
C LEU A 48 0.41 3.74 -2.14
N TYR A 49 0.06 4.65 -1.23
CA TYR A 49 -0.53 4.31 0.05
C TYR A 49 -1.95 4.88 0.12
N PHE A 50 -2.90 4.03 0.45
CA PHE A 50 -4.29 4.40 0.70
C PHE A 50 -4.73 3.90 2.07
N SER A 51 -5.40 4.77 2.84
CA SER A 51 -6.07 4.40 4.08
C SER A 51 -7.49 4.99 4.04
N GLY A 52 -8.50 4.15 4.26
CA GLY A 52 -9.90 4.56 4.18
C GLY A 52 -10.85 3.37 4.07
N HIS A 53 -12.03 3.62 3.53
CA HIS A 53 -13.04 2.57 3.38
C HIS A 53 -12.81 1.73 2.12
N GLY A 54 -13.00 0.44 2.26
CA GLY A 54 -13.06 -0.53 1.17
C GLY A 54 -14.44 -1.21 1.14
N TYR A 55 -14.87 -1.58 -0.05
CA TYR A 55 -16.14 -2.27 -0.28
C TYR A 55 -15.96 -3.38 -1.31
N ILE A 56 -16.70 -4.48 -1.15
CA ILE A 56 -16.75 -5.58 -2.11
C ILE A 56 -18.13 -5.68 -2.73
N ASN A 57 -18.18 -5.84 -4.05
CA ASN A 57 -19.39 -6.13 -4.80
C ASN A 57 -19.20 -7.36 -5.69
N ALA A 58 -20.20 -7.71 -6.52
CA ALA A 58 -20.14 -8.83 -7.44
C ALA A 58 -18.97 -8.75 -8.46
N TYR A 59 -18.36 -7.58 -8.62
CA TYR A 59 -17.27 -7.31 -9.58
C TYR A 59 -15.90 -7.17 -8.92
N GLY A 60 -15.82 -7.34 -7.58
CA GLY A 60 -14.58 -7.30 -6.82
C GLY A 60 -14.48 -6.17 -5.80
N GLY A 61 -13.28 -5.98 -5.27
CA GLY A 61 -12.99 -4.94 -4.27
C GLY A 61 -12.89 -3.55 -4.87
N ASN A 62 -13.30 -2.56 -4.09
CA ASN A 62 -13.24 -1.14 -4.44
C ASN A 62 -12.74 -0.32 -3.26
N ILE A 63 -11.97 0.74 -3.50
CA ILE A 63 -11.74 1.80 -2.52
C ILE A 63 -12.84 2.85 -2.66
N VAL A 64 -13.42 3.26 -1.51
CA VAL A 64 -14.63 4.10 -1.48
C VAL A 64 -14.25 5.57 -1.35
N MET A 65 -14.94 6.42 -2.11
CA MET A 65 -14.80 7.88 -2.06
C MET A 65 -16.12 8.50 -1.61
N PRO A 66 -16.11 9.74 -1.05
CA PRO A 66 -17.32 10.41 -0.56
C PRO A 66 -18.40 10.65 -1.63
N ASP A 67 -18.02 10.71 -2.91
CA ASP A 67 -18.94 10.89 -4.05
C ASP A 67 -19.52 9.57 -4.57
N CYS A 68 -19.30 8.45 -3.87
CA CYS A 68 -19.91 7.18 -4.22
C CYS A 68 -21.38 7.16 -3.82
N VAL A 69 -22.23 6.66 -4.71
CA VAL A 69 -23.67 6.46 -4.46
C VAL A 69 -23.89 4.99 -4.13
N GLU A 70 -24.61 4.72 -3.03
CA GLU A 70 -25.03 3.37 -2.64
C GLU A 70 -25.79 2.71 -3.80
N ASP A 71 -25.50 1.45 -4.08
CA ASP A 71 -26.08 0.66 -5.18
C ASP A 71 -25.62 1.03 -6.60
N ASP A 72 -24.68 1.96 -6.79
CA ASP A 72 -24.08 2.18 -8.10
C ASP A 72 -23.05 1.09 -8.42
N TYR A 73 -23.13 0.54 -9.63
CA TYR A 73 -22.15 -0.37 -10.23
C TYR A 73 -20.70 0.15 -10.14
N HIS A 74 -20.56 1.46 -10.08
CA HIS A 74 -19.28 2.19 -10.03
C HIS A 74 -18.97 2.77 -8.64
N MET A 75 -19.37 2.11 -7.55
CA MET A 75 -19.00 2.54 -6.21
C MET A 75 -17.47 2.52 -6.04
N GLY A 76 -16.87 3.70 -6.00
CA GLY A 76 -15.46 3.86 -5.74
C GLY A 76 -14.55 3.58 -6.93
N ILE A 77 -13.27 3.33 -6.63
CA ILE A 77 -12.26 2.93 -7.61
C ILE A 77 -12.04 1.44 -7.48
N ALA A 78 -12.32 0.71 -8.55
CA ALA A 78 -12.13 -0.74 -8.55
C ALA A 78 -10.64 -1.10 -8.39
N MET A 79 -10.33 -2.04 -7.51
CA MET A 79 -8.96 -2.51 -7.29
C MET A 79 -8.35 -3.08 -8.58
N LYS A 80 -9.17 -3.67 -9.48
CA LYS A 80 -8.75 -4.11 -10.81
C LYS A 80 -8.27 -2.95 -11.70
N ASP A 81 -8.86 -1.75 -11.57
CA ASP A 81 -8.46 -0.58 -12.35
C ASP A 81 -7.10 -0.07 -11.85
N ILE A 82 -6.90 -0.03 -10.52
CA ILE A 82 -5.60 0.27 -9.91
C ILE A 82 -4.54 -0.71 -10.43
N MET A 83 -4.83 -2.01 -10.40
CA MET A 83 -3.90 -3.03 -10.88
C MET A 83 -3.62 -2.92 -12.38
N THR A 84 -4.61 -2.53 -13.17
CA THR A 84 -4.42 -2.28 -14.61
C THR A 84 -3.43 -1.13 -14.85
N ILE A 85 -3.56 -0.03 -14.09
CA ILE A 85 -2.64 1.12 -14.16
C ILE A 85 -1.23 0.68 -13.73
N VAL A 86 -1.11 0.03 -12.57
CA VAL A 86 0.16 -0.45 -12.01
C VAL A 86 0.87 -1.42 -12.96
N ASN A 87 0.15 -2.40 -13.50
CA ASN A 87 0.72 -3.40 -14.41
C ASN A 87 1.15 -2.82 -15.76
N LYS A 88 0.53 -1.72 -16.22
CA LYS A 88 0.91 -1.03 -17.48
C LYS A 88 2.04 -0.01 -17.30
N SER A 89 2.37 0.34 -16.07
CA SER A 89 3.40 1.31 -15.73
C SER A 89 4.81 0.85 -16.16
N LYS A 90 5.63 1.81 -16.58
CA LYS A 90 7.07 1.62 -16.88
C LYS A 90 7.96 1.81 -15.65
N VAL A 91 7.41 2.30 -14.53
CA VAL A 91 8.12 2.39 -13.25
C VAL A 91 8.73 1.02 -12.92
N LYS A 92 9.97 0.99 -12.46
CA LYS A 92 10.67 -0.28 -12.18
C LYS A 92 10.07 -1.00 -10.99
N ASN A 93 9.90 -0.31 -9.87
CA ASN A 93 9.36 -0.87 -8.63
C ASN A 93 8.06 -0.17 -8.24
N LYS A 94 6.96 -0.88 -8.37
CA LYS A 94 5.60 -0.39 -8.12
C LYS A 94 5.07 -0.99 -6.83
N ILE A 95 4.83 -0.15 -5.84
CA ILE A 95 4.42 -0.58 -4.51
C ILE A 95 3.03 -0.04 -4.22
N VAL A 96 2.11 -0.93 -3.84
CA VAL A 96 0.74 -0.59 -3.47
C VAL A 96 0.49 -1.05 -2.04
N ILE A 97 0.17 -0.13 -1.15
CA ILE A 97 -0.15 -0.41 0.25
C ILE A 97 -1.59 0.05 0.50
N LEU A 98 -2.46 -0.86 0.92
CA LEU A 98 -3.87 -0.58 1.16
C LEU A 98 -4.26 -0.91 2.59
N ASP A 99 -4.62 0.12 3.36
CA ASP A 99 -5.23 0.01 4.68
C ASP A 99 -6.73 0.26 4.58
N CYS A 100 -7.46 -0.76 4.12
CA CYS A 100 -8.92 -0.71 4.02
C CYS A 100 -9.51 -2.12 4.09
N CYS A 101 -10.81 -2.20 4.44
CA CYS A 101 -11.55 -3.47 4.43
C CYS A 101 -11.51 -4.12 3.03
N HIS A 102 -11.50 -5.44 3.00
CA HIS A 102 -11.50 -6.23 1.76
C HIS A 102 -10.35 -5.95 0.78
N ALA A 103 -9.28 -5.29 1.24
CA ALA A 103 -8.12 -4.99 0.42
C ALA A 103 -7.43 -6.25 -0.15
N GLY A 104 -7.55 -7.39 0.54
CA GLY A 104 -7.03 -8.69 0.10
C GLY A 104 -7.60 -9.19 -1.23
N ASN A 105 -8.71 -8.62 -1.71
CA ASN A 105 -9.26 -8.92 -3.04
C ASN A 105 -8.41 -8.38 -4.20
N ILE A 106 -7.46 -7.49 -3.93
CA ILE A 106 -6.60 -6.96 -4.98
C ILE A 106 -5.74 -8.10 -5.57
N GLY A 107 -5.80 -8.27 -6.88
CA GLY A 107 -5.11 -9.37 -7.57
C GLY A 107 -5.75 -10.75 -7.46
N ASP A 108 -6.95 -10.89 -6.85
CA ASP A 108 -7.78 -12.11 -6.82
C ASP A 108 -9.00 -11.94 -7.72
N THR A 109 -8.81 -11.88 -9.01
CA THR A 109 -9.92 -11.91 -9.96
C THR A 109 -9.97 -13.26 -10.65
N GLU A 110 -11.16 -13.80 -10.86
CA GLU A 110 -11.38 -15.03 -11.64
C GLU A 110 -10.95 -14.89 -13.12
N HIS A 111 -10.58 -13.67 -13.54
CA HIS A 111 -10.04 -13.36 -14.85
C HIS A 111 -8.51 -13.31 -14.80
N GLU A 112 -7.86 -14.25 -15.44
CA GLU A 112 -6.42 -14.52 -15.46
C GLU A 112 -5.54 -13.29 -15.79
N ASP A 113 -6.02 -12.33 -16.58
CA ASP A 113 -5.22 -11.19 -17.04
C ASP A 113 -4.93 -10.13 -15.97
N TYR A 114 -5.73 -10.03 -14.90
CA TYR A 114 -5.58 -9.02 -13.85
C TYR A 114 -5.01 -9.59 -12.54
N ALA A 115 -5.05 -10.90 -12.37
CA ALA A 115 -4.54 -11.60 -11.19
C ALA A 115 -3.02 -11.73 -11.19
N GLN A 116 -2.37 -11.66 -12.36
CA GLN A 116 -0.92 -11.76 -12.46
C GLN A 116 -0.26 -10.40 -12.21
N LEU A 117 0.60 -10.37 -11.19
CA LEU A 117 1.49 -9.25 -10.97
C LEU A 117 2.57 -9.23 -12.07
N LYS A 118 2.68 -8.11 -12.78
CA LYS A 118 3.81 -7.86 -13.68
C LYS A 118 5.09 -7.68 -12.87
N SER A 119 6.24 -7.79 -13.55
CA SER A 119 7.54 -7.59 -12.92
C SER A 119 7.64 -6.23 -12.20
N GLY A 120 8.25 -6.22 -11.02
CA GLY A 120 8.47 -5.04 -10.21
C GLY A 120 7.25 -4.62 -9.35
N VAL A 121 6.19 -5.41 -9.27
CA VAL A 121 5.01 -5.09 -8.48
C VAL A 121 5.05 -5.75 -7.10
N SER A 122 4.78 -4.98 -6.06
CA SER A 122 4.55 -5.45 -4.69
C SER A 122 3.27 -4.85 -4.13
N ILE A 123 2.45 -5.67 -3.49
CA ILE A 123 1.19 -5.28 -2.87
C ILE A 123 1.21 -5.72 -1.42
N LEU A 124 0.88 -4.79 -0.51
CA LEU A 124 0.70 -5.05 0.90
C LEU A 124 -0.67 -4.54 1.33
N THR A 125 -1.50 -5.40 1.93
CA THR A 125 -2.84 -5.03 2.38
C THR A 125 -3.04 -5.33 3.86
N ALA A 126 -3.87 -4.52 4.52
CA ALA A 126 -4.11 -4.60 5.96
C ALA A 126 -4.83 -5.87 6.39
N CYS A 127 -5.73 -6.41 5.57
CA CYS A 127 -6.56 -7.56 5.93
C CYS A 127 -6.78 -8.50 4.76
N ARG A 128 -7.19 -9.72 5.08
CA ARG A 128 -7.62 -10.72 4.11
C ARG A 128 -8.94 -10.33 3.45
N LYS A 129 -9.29 -11.09 2.42
CA LYS A 129 -10.48 -10.92 1.60
C LYS A 129 -11.77 -10.74 2.41
N ASP A 130 -11.95 -11.49 3.47
CA ASP A 130 -13.19 -11.60 4.26
C ASP A 130 -13.07 -10.97 5.65
N GLU A 131 -12.03 -10.19 5.91
CA GLU A 131 -11.76 -9.57 7.20
C GLU A 131 -11.99 -8.06 7.17
N TYR A 132 -12.48 -7.51 8.29
CA TYR A 132 -12.57 -6.07 8.51
C TYR A 132 -11.27 -5.55 9.12
N ALA A 133 -10.85 -4.36 8.73
CA ALA A 133 -9.72 -3.68 9.35
C ALA A 133 -10.06 -3.27 10.78
N LEU A 134 -9.16 -3.56 11.72
CA LEU A 134 -9.31 -3.18 13.12
C LEU A 134 -8.80 -1.75 13.35
N GLU A 135 -9.59 -0.96 14.07
CA GLU A 135 -9.21 0.38 14.53
C GLU A 135 -8.90 0.34 16.02
N MET A 136 -7.74 0.86 16.41
CA MET A 136 -7.35 1.09 17.80
C MET A 136 -6.92 2.54 17.96
N GLY A 137 -7.55 3.26 18.89
CA GLY A 137 -7.12 4.62 19.25
C GLY A 137 -7.26 5.69 18.16
N GLY A 138 -8.14 5.49 17.15
CA GLY A 138 -8.39 6.45 16.07
C GLY A 138 -7.45 6.33 14.87
N HIS A 139 -6.57 5.31 14.85
CA HIS A 139 -5.75 4.92 13.70
C HIS A 139 -5.93 3.43 13.43
N GLY A 140 -5.87 3.01 12.18
CA GLY A 140 -5.85 1.60 11.84
C GLY A 140 -4.58 0.94 12.41
N LEU A 141 -4.74 -0.19 13.12
CA LEU A 141 -3.62 -0.96 13.69
C LEU A 141 -2.53 -1.24 12.66
N PHE A 142 -2.93 -1.53 11.42
CA PHE A 142 -1.99 -1.76 10.33
C PHE A 142 -1.13 -0.52 10.03
N THR A 143 -1.73 0.67 9.94
CA THR A 143 -1.00 1.92 9.70
C THR A 143 -0.05 2.25 10.85
N GLU A 144 -0.44 1.99 12.10
CA GLU A 144 0.45 2.16 13.25
C GLU A 144 1.69 1.26 13.13
N LEU A 145 1.49 -0.04 12.88
CA LEU A 145 2.59 -0.99 12.69
C LEU A 145 3.44 -0.69 11.46
N LEU A 146 2.84 -0.20 10.37
CA LEU A 146 3.57 0.31 9.20
C LEU A 146 4.49 1.46 9.60
N CYS A 147 3.99 2.44 10.34
CA CYS A 147 4.79 3.56 10.82
C CYS A 147 5.93 3.13 11.74
N GLU A 148 5.66 2.21 12.69
CA GLU A 148 6.69 1.65 13.56
C GLU A 148 7.77 0.89 12.77
N GLY A 149 7.37 0.10 11.78
CA GLY A 149 8.29 -0.55 10.84
C GLY A 149 9.19 0.46 10.14
N LEU A 150 8.59 1.53 9.59
CA LEU A 150 9.31 2.60 8.89
C LEU A 150 10.19 3.45 9.81
N ARG A 151 9.89 3.57 11.10
CA ARG A 151 10.75 4.24 12.09
C ARG A 151 12.01 3.45 12.43
N GLY A 152 12.09 2.19 12.00
CA GLY A 152 13.27 1.34 12.18
C GLY A 152 12.96 -0.03 12.77
N GLY A 153 11.70 -0.33 13.10
CA GLY A 153 11.27 -1.66 13.56
C GLY A 153 11.55 -2.75 12.53
N ALA A 154 11.43 -2.41 11.23
CA ALA A 154 11.66 -3.30 10.11
C ALA A 154 13.07 -3.19 9.48
N ALA A 155 13.99 -2.43 10.09
CA ALA A 155 15.31 -2.22 9.52
C ALA A 155 16.20 -3.47 9.60
N ASP A 156 16.95 -3.71 8.54
CA ASP A 156 18.04 -4.69 8.52
C ASP A 156 19.28 -4.18 9.29
N PHE A 157 20.35 -4.96 9.30
CA PHE A 157 21.61 -4.59 9.99
C PHE A 157 22.24 -3.32 9.43
N ASN A 158 22.04 -3.00 8.16
CA ASN A 158 22.55 -1.81 7.49
C ASN A 158 21.62 -0.60 7.63
N GLY A 159 20.47 -0.76 8.28
CA GLY A 159 19.46 0.27 8.42
C GLY A 159 18.50 0.40 7.24
N ASN A 160 18.51 -0.54 6.28
CA ASN A 160 17.59 -0.52 5.15
C ASN A 160 16.25 -1.10 5.54
N ILE A 161 15.17 -0.45 5.07
CA ILE A 161 13.79 -0.88 5.25
C ILE A 161 13.18 -1.11 3.88
N SER A 162 12.78 -2.34 3.59
CA SER A 162 12.08 -2.72 2.37
C SER A 162 10.61 -3.04 2.64
N ILE A 163 9.79 -3.12 1.57
CA ILE A 163 8.38 -3.54 1.72
C ILE A 163 8.27 -4.96 2.28
N GLY A 164 9.19 -5.85 1.93
CA GLY A 164 9.23 -7.21 2.46
C GLY A 164 9.58 -7.26 3.95
N SER A 165 10.53 -6.43 4.42
CA SER A 165 10.86 -6.34 5.85
C SER A 165 9.74 -5.69 6.66
N VAL A 166 9.03 -4.70 6.09
CA VAL A 166 7.83 -4.10 6.68
C VAL A 166 6.73 -5.14 6.86
N TYR A 167 6.43 -5.93 5.81
CA TYR A 167 5.47 -7.02 5.91
C TYR A 167 5.83 -8.00 7.04
N ALA A 168 7.09 -8.45 7.08
CA ALA A 168 7.56 -9.39 8.10
C ALA A 168 7.45 -8.81 9.52
N TYR A 169 7.71 -7.50 9.69
CA TYR A 169 7.54 -6.80 10.96
C TYR A 169 6.07 -6.78 11.38
N ILE A 170 5.16 -6.37 10.50
CA ILE A 170 3.72 -6.30 10.77
C ILE A 170 3.18 -7.70 11.09
N ASP A 171 3.49 -8.71 10.27
CA ASP A 171 2.99 -10.10 10.47
C ASP A 171 3.42 -10.68 11.82
N LYS A 172 4.65 -10.39 12.27
CA LYS A 172 5.14 -10.84 13.59
C LYS A 172 4.59 -10.04 14.76
N SER A 173 4.15 -8.81 14.53
CA SER A 173 3.58 -7.94 15.57
C SER A 173 2.11 -8.22 15.83
N LEU A 174 1.45 -8.97 14.95
CA LEU A 174 0.04 -9.33 15.07
C LEU A 174 -0.12 -10.73 15.67
N ASP A 175 -1.07 -10.87 16.62
CA ASP A 175 -1.44 -12.15 17.18
C ASP A 175 -2.18 -13.04 16.17
N CYS A 176 -2.17 -14.36 16.40
CA CYS A 176 -2.79 -15.34 15.50
C CYS A 176 -4.32 -15.18 15.30
N TRP A 177 -4.97 -14.44 16.18
CA TRP A 177 -6.42 -14.17 16.17
C TRP A 177 -6.81 -12.80 15.64
N THR A 178 -5.80 -11.97 15.27
CA THR A 178 -6.03 -10.63 14.73
C THR A 178 -5.99 -10.65 13.21
N GLN A 179 -6.38 -9.53 12.64
CA GLN A 179 -6.26 -9.17 11.23
C GLN A 179 -4.89 -9.60 10.68
N ARG A 180 -4.87 -10.29 9.52
CA ARG A 180 -3.64 -10.73 8.87
C ARG A 180 -3.36 -9.95 7.60
N PRO A 181 -2.18 -9.34 7.47
CA PRO A 181 -1.80 -8.68 6.23
C PRO A 181 -1.59 -9.69 5.11
N ILE A 182 -1.88 -9.28 3.88
CA ILE A 182 -1.52 -10.04 2.69
C ILE A 182 -0.38 -9.34 1.98
N PHE A 183 0.63 -10.12 1.61
CA PHE A 183 1.74 -9.64 0.80
C PHE A 183 1.85 -10.46 -0.49
N LYS A 184 1.71 -9.79 -1.63
CA LYS A 184 1.89 -10.36 -2.96
C LYS A 184 2.99 -9.60 -3.67
N THR A 185 3.93 -10.30 -4.31
CA THR A 185 5.05 -9.63 -4.98
C THR A 185 5.57 -10.43 -6.18
N ASN A 186 6.03 -9.71 -7.19
CA ASN A 186 6.75 -10.25 -8.34
C ASN A 186 7.97 -9.34 -8.62
N VAL A 187 8.97 -9.44 -7.76
CA VAL A 187 10.22 -8.70 -7.85
C VAL A 187 11.41 -9.64 -7.79
N SER A 188 12.50 -9.28 -8.45
CA SER A 188 13.79 -9.99 -8.31
C SER A 188 14.57 -9.56 -7.08
N GLU A 189 14.34 -8.32 -6.63
CA GLU A 189 15.02 -7.71 -5.49
C GLU A 189 14.10 -6.69 -4.83
N PHE A 190 14.16 -6.57 -3.51
CA PHE A 190 13.44 -5.54 -2.77
C PHE A 190 14.28 -4.27 -2.72
N VAL A 191 13.68 -3.17 -3.22
CA VAL A 191 14.28 -1.84 -3.07
C VAL A 191 14.10 -1.34 -1.64
N SER A 192 15.04 -0.51 -1.17
CA SER A 192 14.91 0.21 0.10
C SER A 192 13.82 1.29 -0.05
N LEU A 193 12.86 1.29 0.87
CA LEU A 193 11.85 2.35 1.02
C LEU A 193 12.38 3.50 1.87
N ARG A 194 13.28 3.19 2.79
CA ARG A 194 13.83 4.14 3.73
C ARG A 194 15.09 3.58 4.37
N ASN A 195 16.03 4.46 4.67
CA ASN A 195 17.20 4.13 5.46
C ASN A 195 17.12 4.80 6.82
N VAL A 196 17.46 4.08 7.87
CA VAL A 196 17.59 4.59 9.23
C VAL A 196 19.02 4.36 9.74
N ILE A 197 19.38 5.04 10.82
CA ILE A 197 20.69 4.82 11.44
C ILE A 197 20.72 3.38 11.97
N PRO A 198 21.70 2.56 11.58
CA PRO A 198 21.85 1.19 12.08
C PRO A 198 21.91 1.15 13.60
N LYS A 199 21.21 0.19 14.21
CA LYS A 199 21.25 -0.02 15.67
C LYS A 199 22.55 -0.65 16.14
N VAL A 200 23.35 -1.20 15.23
CA VAL A 200 24.64 -1.84 15.49
C VAL A 200 25.70 -1.10 14.69
N SER A 201 26.66 -0.48 15.38
CA SER A 201 27.89 0.01 14.73
C SER A 201 28.76 -1.18 14.37
N ILE A 202 29.12 -1.33 13.11
CA ILE A 202 30.15 -2.28 12.64
C ILE A 202 31.53 -1.69 12.94
#